data_d87a0bd23418acfd2088dc107d9890df
#
_entry.id   d87a0bd23418acfd2088dc107d9890df
#
_cell.length_a   1.000
_cell.length_b   1.000
_cell.length_c   1.000
_cell.angle_alpha   90.00
_cell.angle_beta   90.00
_cell.angle_gamma   90.00
#
_symmetry.space_group_name_H-M   'P 1'
#
loop_
_entity.id
_entity.type
_entity.pdbx_description
1 polymer ?
#
loop_
_entity_poly.entity_id
_entity_poly.type
_entity_poly.pdbx_seq_one_letter_code
_entity_poly.pdbx_strand_id
1 'polypeptide(L)'
;WAREMNLPTQTVLHNHAHAAACLAEHQWPLDGGDVIALTLDGIGMGENGALWGGECLRVNYRECEHLGGLPAVALPGGDLAAKQPWRNLLAQCLRFVPEWQNYSETASVQQQNWSVLARAIERGINAPLASSCGRLFDAVAAALGCAPATLSYEGEAACALEALAASCHGVTHPVTMPLVDNQLDLATFWQQWLNWQAPVNQRAWAFHDALAQGFAALMREQATMRGITTLVFSGGVIHNRLLRARLAHYLADFTLLFPQSLPAGDGGLSLGQGVIAAARWLAGEVQNG
;
A
#
# COMPACT_ATOMS: atom_id res chain seq x y z
N TRP A 1 13.47 17.82 -18.83
CA TRP A 1 12.71 18.50 -19.85
C TRP A 1 12.26 19.90 -19.39
N ALA A 2 11.39 20.05 -18.36
CA ALA A 2 10.94 21.36 -17.88
C ALA A 2 12.08 22.27 -17.40
N ARG A 3 13.08 21.71 -16.70
CA ARG A 3 14.29 22.44 -16.28
C ARG A 3 15.14 22.90 -17.47
N GLU A 4 15.26 22.08 -18.52
CA GLU A 4 15.98 22.42 -19.76
C GLU A 4 15.28 23.58 -20.49
N MET A 5 13.97 23.72 -20.35
CA MET A 5 13.17 24.81 -20.92
C MET A 5 13.05 26.04 -20.00
N ASN A 6 13.74 26.06 -18.86
CA ASN A 6 13.62 27.12 -17.83
C ASN A 6 12.18 27.40 -17.39
N LEU A 7 11.35 26.36 -17.33
CA LEU A 7 9.97 26.48 -16.84
C LEU A 7 9.93 26.34 -15.31
N PRO A 8 9.13 27.14 -14.60
CA PRO A 8 8.89 26.95 -13.18
C PRO A 8 8.41 25.53 -12.92
N THR A 9 9.05 24.84 -11.98
CA THR A 9 8.78 23.43 -11.73
C THR A 9 8.55 23.20 -10.24
N GLN A 10 7.47 22.48 -9.89
CA GLN A 10 7.22 22.01 -8.53
C GLN A 10 7.28 20.49 -8.47
N THR A 11 7.94 19.96 -7.46
CA THR A 11 7.93 18.54 -7.16
C THR A 11 6.80 18.22 -6.19
N VAL A 12 6.00 17.22 -6.53
CA VAL A 12 4.90 16.72 -5.70
C VAL A 12 5.15 15.24 -5.44
N LEU A 13 5.02 14.81 -4.19
CA LEU A 13 5.10 13.40 -3.82
C LEU A 13 3.94 12.63 -4.45
N HIS A 14 4.20 11.44 -4.97
CA HIS A 14 3.22 10.56 -5.61
C HIS A 14 1.99 10.33 -4.71
N ASN A 15 2.22 9.91 -3.48
CA ASN A 15 1.17 9.64 -2.51
C ASN A 15 0.39 10.89 -2.08
N HIS A 16 1.05 12.07 -2.03
CA HIS A 16 0.37 13.34 -1.80
C HIS A 16 -0.57 13.68 -2.96
N ALA A 17 -0.13 13.47 -4.22
CA ALA A 17 -0.98 13.70 -5.38
C ALA A 17 -2.21 12.79 -5.39
N HIS A 18 -2.07 11.51 -5.01
CA HIS A 18 -3.20 10.60 -4.83
C HIS A 18 -4.23 11.12 -3.83
N ALA A 19 -3.79 11.55 -2.65
CA ALA A 19 -4.67 12.09 -1.61
C ALA A 19 -5.34 13.41 -2.05
N ALA A 20 -4.57 14.33 -2.66
CA ALA A 20 -5.07 15.59 -3.13
C ALA A 20 -6.07 15.47 -4.29
N ALA A 21 -5.91 14.47 -5.18
CA ALA A 21 -6.88 14.18 -6.22
C ALA A 21 -8.24 13.77 -5.64
N CYS A 22 -8.24 12.91 -4.62
CA CYS A 22 -9.45 12.52 -3.91
C CYS A 22 -10.10 13.70 -3.17
N LEU A 23 -9.31 14.54 -2.50
CA LEU A 23 -9.79 15.77 -1.86
C LEU A 23 -10.46 16.71 -2.88
N ALA A 24 -9.83 16.91 -4.04
CA ALA A 24 -10.35 17.78 -5.09
C ALA A 24 -11.67 17.29 -5.69
N GLU A 25 -11.79 15.97 -5.92
CA GLU A 25 -13.02 15.34 -6.38
C GLU A 25 -14.20 15.57 -5.41
N HIS A 26 -13.91 15.55 -4.11
CA HIS A 26 -14.87 15.81 -3.05
C HIS A 26 -15.04 17.29 -2.74
N GLN A 27 -14.46 18.18 -3.52
CA GLN A 27 -14.55 19.63 -3.34
C GLN A 27 -14.11 20.08 -1.94
N TRP A 28 -13.08 19.41 -1.38
CA TRP A 28 -12.50 19.77 -0.10
C TRP A 28 -12.04 21.24 -0.17
N PRO A 29 -12.42 22.11 0.79
CA PRO A 29 -12.03 23.51 0.75
C PRO A 29 -10.51 23.69 0.80
N LEU A 30 -9.99 24.75 0.16
CA LEU A 30 -8.57 25.06 0.18
C LEU A 30 -8.05 25.32 1.61
N ASP A 31 -8.90 25.85 2.47
CA ASP A 31 -8.69 26.11 3.90
C ASP A 31 -9.37 25.05 4.79
N GLY A 32 -9.76 23.92 4.25
CA GLY A 32 -10.47 22.83 4.94
C GLY A 32 -9.65 22.09 5.99
N GLY A 33 -8.37 22.46 6.13
CA GLY A 33 -7.46 21.87 7.12
C GLY A 33 -6.90 20.50 6.70
N ASP A 34 -6.28 19.85 7.68
CA ASP A 34 -5.62 18.56 7.50
C ASP A 34 -6.61 17.39 7.52
N VAL A 35 -6.27 16.36 6.78
CA VAL A 35 -6.93 15.04 6.81
C VAL A 35 -5.90 13.93 7.04
N ILE A 36 -6.33 12.76 7.50
CA ILE A 36 -5.49 11.55 7.47
C ILE A 36 -5.80 10.80 6.19
N ALA A 37 -4.77 10.53 5.40
CA ALA A 37 -4.88 9.80 4.16
C ALA A 37 -4.20 8.43 4.25
N LEU A 38 -4.84 7.41 3.71
CA LEU A 38 -4.27 6.10 3.44
C LEU A 38 -4.09 5.95 1.93
N THR A 39 -2.85 5.87 1.49
CA THR A 39 -2.52 5.67 0.07
C THR A 39 -1.92 4.28 -0.11
N LEU A 40 -2.65 3.42 -0.84
CA LEU A 40 -2.29 2.03 -1.06
C LEU A 40 -2.05 1.76 -2.53
N ASP A 41 -0.80 1.47 -2.88
CA ASP A 41 -0.39 1.38 -4.28
C ASP A 41 0.65 0.27 -4.52
N GLY A 42 1.00 0.07 -5.78
CA GLY A 42 2.12 -0.76 -6.19
C GLY A 42 3.44 -0.16 -5.77
N ILE A 43 3.81 0.98 -6.33
CA ILE A 43 5.03 1.75 -6.01
C ILE A 43 4.80 3.21 -6.38
N GLY A 44 5.11 4.12 -5.46
CA GLY A 44 5.16 5.56 -5.68
C GLY A 44 6.47 6.15 -5.15
N MET A 45 6.87 7.29 -5.70
CA MET A 45 8.04 8.02 -5.20
C MET A 45 7.69 8.76 -3.91
N GLY A 46 8.32 8.37 -2.82
CA GLY A 46 8.23 9.00 -1.52
C GLY A 46 9.36 10.00 -1.26
N GLU A 47 9.53 10.37 0.01
CA GLU A 47 10.58 11.28 0.43
C GLU A 47 11.97 10.64 0.30
N ASN A 48 12.97 11.47 -0.03
CA ASN A 48 14.38 11.07 -0.10
C ASN A 48 14.65 9.84 -1.00
N GLY A 49 13.83 9.63 -2.02
CA GLY A 49 13.96 8.50 -2.94
C GLY A 49 13.43 7.18 -2.40
N ALA A 50 12.71 7.19 -1.26
CA ALA A 50 12.01 6.02 -0.77
C ALA A 50 10.93 5.57 -1.75
N LEU A 51 10.68 4.26 -1.82
CA LEU A 51 9.59 3.69 -2.61
C LEU A 51 8.43 3.38 -1.67
N TRP A 52 7.34 4.11 -1.83
CA TRP A 52 6.13 4.01 -1.02
C TRP A 52 5.01 3.28 -1.76
N GLY A 53 4.06 2.75 -1.02
CA GLY A 53 2.87 2.10 -1.56
C GLY A 53 1.93 1.54 -0.49
N GLY A 54 2.19 1.84 0.79
CA GLY A 54 1.32 1.45 1.91
C GLY A 54 1.43 2.45 3.05
N GLU A 55 1.04 3.73 2.79
CA GLU A 55 1.38 4.85 3.66
C GLU A 55 0.16 5.50 4.30
N CYS A 56 0.26 5.78 5.59
CA CYS A 56 -0.61 6.69 6.33
C CYS A 56 0.05 8.07 6.38
N LEU A 57 -0.66 9.08 5.95
CA LEU A 57 -0.15 10.45 5.77
C LEU A 57 -1.09 11.46 6.45
N ARG A 58 -0.53 12.55 6.99
CA ARG A 58 -1.29 13.78 7.24
C ARG A 58 -1.13 14.68 6.03
N VAL A 59 -2.21 15.08 5.42
CA VAL A 59 -2.18 15.88 4.20
C VAL A 59 -3.19 17.02 4.21
N ASN A 60 -2.84 18.09 3.54
CA ASN A 60 -3.71 19.11 2.97
C ASN A 60 -3.23 19.41 1.55
N TYR A 61 -3.77 20.41 0.85
CA TYR A 61 -3.33 20.69 -0.53
C TYR A 61 -1.89 21.22 -0.65
N ARG A 62 -1.22 21.59 0.44
CA ARG A 62 0.15 22.16 0.40
C ARG A 62 1.17 21.21 1.02
N GLU A 63 0.81 20.58 2.11
CA GLU A 63 1.69 19.81 2.98
C GLU A 63 1.35 18.32 2.97
N CYS A 64 2.38 17.50 3.16
CA CYS A 64 2.29 16.08 3.32
C CYS A 64 3.31 15.63 4.38
N GLU A 65 2.86 14.94 5.41
CA GLU A 65 3.70 14.37 6.46
C GLU A 65 3.48 12.85 6.53
N HIS A 66 4.56 12.08 6.52
CA HIS A 66 4.50 10.63 6.68
C HIS A 66 4.28 10.27 8.15
N LEU A 67 3.27 9.47 8.44
CA LEU A 67 2.89 9.09 9.81
C LEU A 67 3.18 7.62 10.14
N GLY A 68 3.35 6.77 9.14
CA GLY A 68 3.57 5.34 9.29
C GLY A 68 2.98 4.54 8.14
N GLY A 69 2.93 3.21 8.27
CA GLY A 69 2.39 2.37 7.21
C GLY A 69 2.96 0.96 7.18
N LEU A 70 3.18 0.40 6.00
CA LEU A 70 3.84 -0.89 5.84
C LEU A 70 5.36 -0.76 6.04
N PRO A 71 6.02 -1.77 6.62
CA PRO A 71 7.48 -1.82 6.64
C PRO A 71 8.02 -2.02 5.22
N ALA A 72 9.14 -1.35 4.90
CA ALA A 72 9.77 -1.49 3.60
C ALA A 72 10.41 -2.87 3.42
N VAL A 73 10.14 -3.58 2.34
CA VAL A 73 10.63 -4.91 1.99
C VAL A 73 11.35 -4.86 0.66
N ALA A 74 12.36 -5.71 0.46
CA ALA A 74 13.10 -5.75 -0.79
C ALA A 74 12.21 -6.11 -1.99
N LEU A 75 12.49 -5.50 -3.14
CA LEU A 75 11.92 -5.83 -4.45
C LEU A 75 12.97 -6.61 -5.27
N PRO A 76 13.02 -7.95 -5.19
CA PRO A 76 14.09 -8.73 -5.79
C PRO A 76 14.04 -8.71 -7.32
N GLY A 77 15.05 -8.09 -7.94
CA GLY A 77 15.10 -7.88 -9.38
C GLY A 77 14.40 -6.60 -9.85
N GLY A 78 14.08 -5.67 -8.94
CA GLY A 78 13.43 -4.41 -9.29
C GLY A 78 12.07 -4.65 -9.97
N ASP A 79 11.92 -4.22 -11.23
CA ASP A 79 10.69 -4.36 -12.02
C ASP A 79 10.19 -5.82 -12.16
N LEU A 80 11.07 -6.80 -12.05
CA LEU A 80 10.66 -8.21 -12.08
C LEU A 80 9.83 -8.60 -10.86
N ALA A 81 10.00 -7.94 -9.72
CA ALA A 81 9.17 -8.16 -8.55
C ALA A 81 7.69 -7.82 -8.83
N ALA A 82 7.41 -6.80 -9.65
CA ALA A 82 6.06 -6.45 -10.07
C ALA A 82 5.42 -7.46 -11.04
N LYS A 83 6.23 -8.33 -11.66
CA LYS A 83 5.77 -9.33 -12.64
C LYS A 83 5.76 -10.76 -12.12
N GLN A 84 6.50 -11.06 -11.07
CA GLN A 84 6.70 -12.41 -10.56
C GLN A 84 6.38 -12.47 -9.06
N PRO A 85 5.14 -12.80 -8.68
CA PRO A 85 4.65 -12.80 -7.29
C PRO A 85 5.51 -13.58 -6.30
N TRP A 86 6.09 -14.70 -6.72
CA TRP A 86 6.95 -15.54 -5.90
C TRP A 86 8.20 -14.81 -5.38
N ARG A 87 8.68 -13.77 -6.09
CA ARG A 87 9.81 -12.95 -5.65
C ARG A 87 9.45 -12.11 -4.41
N ASN A 88 8.23 -11.59 -4.40
CA ASN A 88 7.71 -10.84 -3.24
C ASN A 88 7.49 -11.76 -2.04
N LEU A 89 6.99 -12.98 -2.28
CA LEU A 89 6.89 -13.99 -1.22
C LEU A 89 8.26 -14.35 -0.64
N LEU A 90 9.28 -14.55 -1.48
CA LEU A 90 10.66 -14.77 -1.01
C LEU A 90 11.14 -13.61 -0.12
N ALA A 91 10.94 -12.37 -0.54
CA ALA A 91 11.37 -11.20 0.22
C ALA A 91 10.68 -11.10 1.59
N GLN A 92 9.37 -11.37 1.64
CA GLN A 92 8.59 -11.47 2.89
C GLN A 92 9.13 -12.58 3.79
N CYS A 93 9.35 -13.77 3.24
CA CYS A 93 9.88 -14.93 3.97
C CYS A 93 11.24 -14.63 4.59
N LEU A 94 12.17 -14.10 3.81
CA LEU A 94 13.54 -13.80 4.28
C LEU A 94 13.55 -12.75 5.39
N ARG A 95 12.57 -11.84 5.39
CA ARG A 95 12.52 -10.77 6.38
C ARG A 95 11.75 -11.15 7.65
N PHE A 96 10.65 -11.90 7.52
CA PHE A 96 9.67 -12.04 8.60
C PHE A 96 9.41 -13.48 9.05
N VAL A 97 9.84 -14.49 8.27
CA VAL A 97 9.46 -15.89 8.53
C VAL A 97 10.71 -16.74 8.77
N PRO A 98 11.11 -16.96 10.02
CA PRO A 98 12.16 -17.93 10.32
C PRO A 98 11.80 -19.32 9.77
N GLU A 99 12.80 -20.06 9.25
CA GLU A 99 12.61 -21.43 8.73
C GLU A 99 11.47 -21.56 7.71
N TRP A 100 11.28 -20.52 6.88
CA TRP A 100 10.19 -20.41 5.90
C TRP A 100 10.08 -21.64 4.97
N GLN A 101 11.17 -22.35 4.74
CA GLN A 101 11.19 -23.56 3.89
C GLN A 101 10.34 -24.70 4.46
N ASN A 102 9.98 -24.66 5.73
CA ASN A 102 9.15 -25.68 6.37
C ASN A 102 7.65 -25.54 6.05
N TYR A 103 7.24 -24.42 5.44
CA TYR A 103 5.84 -24.16 5.11
C TYR A 103 5.52 -24.55 3.67
N SER A 104 4.43 -25.30 3.46
CA SER A 104 3.95 -25.68 2.12
C SER A 104 3.59 -24.50 1.23
N GLU A 105 3.17 -23.39 1.82
CA GLU A 105 2.83 -22.13 1.19
C GLU A 105 4.01 -21.49 0.45
N THR A 106 5.21 -21.88 0.77
CA THR A 106 6.43 -21.37 0.12
C THR A 106 6.92 -22.23 -1.05
N ALA A 107 6.16 -23.26 -1.44
CA ALA A 107 6.53 -24.20 -2.49
C ALA A 107 6.85 -23.48 -3.83
N SER A 108 6.09 -22.43 -4.18
CA SER A 108 6.34 -21.63 -5.38
C SER A 108 7.72 -20.96 -5.39
N VAL A 109 8.24 -20.60 -4.22
CA VAL A 109 9.59 -20.05 -4.04
C VAL A 109 10.63 -21.17 -4.13
N GLN A 110 10.38 -22.29 -3.42
CA GLN A 110 11.34 -23.41 -3.34
C GLN A 110 11.62 -24.05 -4.70
N GLN A 111 10.69 -23.98 -5.63
CA GLN A 111 10.83 -24.44 -7.02
C GLN A 111 11.68 -23.52 -7.90
N GLN A 112 12.07 -22.35 -7.41
CA GLN A 112 12.85 -21.36 -8.14
C GLN A 112 14.33 -21.35 -7.69
N ASN A 113 15.16 -20.65 -8.44
CA ASN A 113 16.55 -20.43 -8.04
C ASN A 113 16.64 -19.29 -6.99
N TRP A 114 15.91 -19.45 -5.87
CA TRP A 114 15.73 -18.46 -4.83
C TRP A 114 17.04 -18.07 -4.12
N SER A 115 18.02 -19.00 -4.01
CA SER A 115 19.26 -18.78 -3.26
C SER A 115 20.13 -17.68 -3.88
N VAL A 116 20.07 -17.52 -5.21
CA VAL A 116 20.75 -16.41 -5.92
C VAL A 116 20.10 -15.07 -5.57
N LEU A 117 18.76 -15.03 -5.57
CA LEU A 117 18.01 -13.82 -5.20
C LEU A 117 18.19 -13.48 -3.73
N ALA A 118 18.21 -14.45 -2.83
CA ALA A 118 18.46 -14.22 -1.41
C ALA A 118 19.80 -13.52 -1.20
N ARG A 119 20.86 -13.97 -1.88
CA ARG A 119 22.18 -13.30 -1.86
C ARG A 119 22.16 -11.90 -2.47
N ALA A 120 21.36 -11.69 -3.52
CA ALA A 120 21.22 -10.37 -4.13
C ALA A 120 20.50 -9.40 -3.16
N ILE A 121 19.46 -9.85 -2.46
CA ILE A 121 18.76 -9.08 -1.42
C ILE A 121 19.73 -8.71 -0.29
N GLU A 122 20.46 -9.68 0.25
CA GLU A 122 21.43 -9.49 1.33
C GLU A 122 22.48 -8.44 0.97
N ARG A 123 22.90 -8.40 -0.30
CA ARG A 123 23.92 -7.46 -0.81
C ARG A 123 23.32 -6.16 -1.35
N GLY A 124 22.01 -5.97 -1.33
CA GLY A 124 21.34 -4.81 -1.90
C GLY A 124 21.47 -4.68 -3.43
N ILE A 125 21.75 -5.81 -4.13
CA ILE A 125 21.94 -5.80 -5.59
C ILE A 125 20.59 -5.94 -6.28
N ASN A 126 20.20 -4.89 -7.03
CA ASN A 126 18.92 -4.83 -7.75
C ASN A 126 17.72 -5.30 -6.89
N ALA A 127 17.70 -4.84 -5.65
CA ALA A 127 16.67 -5.19 -4.66
C ALA A 127 16.34 -3.95 -3.79
N PRO A 128 15.83 -2.85 -4.39
CA PRO A 128 15.45 -1.67 -3.64
C PRO A 128 14.38 -2.00 -2.60
N LEU A 129 14.34 -1.23 -1.52
CA LEU A 129 13.32 -1.39 -0.47
C LEU A 129 12.07 -0.58 -0.81
N ALA A 130 10.89 -1.17 -0.63
CA ALA A 130 9.60 -0.51 -0.82
C ALA A 130 8.57 -0.97 0.20
N SER A 131 7.75 -0.04 0.67
CA SER A 131 6.57 -0.31 1.54
C SER A 131 5.32 -0.62 0.70
N SER A 132 5.47 -1.42 -0.34
CA SER A 132 4.45 -1.68 -1.36
C SER A 132 3.31 -2.57 -0.87
N CYS A 133 2.10 -2.04 -0.82
CA CYS A 133 0.90 -2.81 -0.54
C CYS A 133 0.58 -3.79 -1.69
N GLY A 134 0.72 -3.38 -2.94
CA GLY A 134 0.53 -4.25 -4.10
C GLY A 134 1.44 -5.48 -4.08
N ARG A 135 2.69 -5.32 -3.70
CA ARG A 135 3.66 -6.43 -3.59
C ARG A 135 3.36 -7.36 -2.41
N LEU A 136 2.74 -6.84 -1.34
CA LEU A 136 2.25 -7.69 -0.25
C LEU A 136 1.09 -8.57 -0.72
N PHE A 137 0.15 -8.02 -1.51
CA PHE A 137 -0.92 -8.81 -2.15
C PHE A 137 -0.35 -9.91 -3.05
N ASP A 138 0.65 -9.60 -3.87
CA ASP A 138 1.31 -10.58 -4.73
C ASP A 138 1.95 -11.71 -3.91
N ALA A 139 2.61 -11.37 -2.80
CA ALA A 139 3.24 -12.38 -1.92
C ALA A 139 2.20 -13.33 -1.32
N VAL A 140 1.08 -12.81 -0.81
CA VAL A 140 0.02 -13.63 -0.22
C VAL A 140 -0.68 -14.47 -1.29
N ALA A 141 -0.92 -13.93 -2.49
CA ALA A 141 -1.48 -14.67 -3.61
C ALA A 141 -0.56 -15.82 -4.06
N ALA A 142 0.75 -15.59 -4.09
CA ALA A 142 1.73 -16.63 -4.38
C ALA A 142 1.73 -17.73 -3.30
N ALA A 143 1.63 -17.37 -2.02
CA ALA A 143 1.56 -18.30 -0.90
C ALA A 143 0.29 -19.16 -0.94
N LEU A 144 -0.83 -18.64 -1.40
CA LEU A 144 -2.08 -19.40 -1.57
C LEU A 144 -2.16 -20.16 -2.91
N GLY A 145 -1.16 -20.01 -3.78
CA GLY A 145 -1.14 -20.67 -5.09
C GLY A 145 -2.19 -20.13 -6.08
N CYS A 146 -2.76 -18.96 -5.83
CA CYS A 146 -3.74 -18.34 -6.71
C CYS A 146 -3.14 -17.33 -7.72
N ALA A 147 -1.83 -17.06 -7.64
CA ALA A 147 -1.11 -16.23 -8.60
C ALA A 147 -0.32 -17.08 -9.60
N PRO A 148 -0.25 -16.69 -10.89
CA PRO A 148 0.64 -17.32 -11.84
C PRO A 148 2.12 -17.01 -11.50
N ALA A 149 3.05 -17.81 -12.05
CA ALA A 149 4.49 -17.59 -11.87
C ALA A 149 4.96 -16.24 -12.44
N THR A 150 4.29 -15.78 -13.51
CA THR A 150 4.50 -14.47 -14.15
C THR A 150 3.14 -13.87 -14.48
N LEU A 151 2.91 -12.64 -14.04
CA LEU A 151 1.67 -11.90 -14.26
C LEU A 151 1.55 -11.44 -15.73
N SER A 152 0.34 -11.47 -16.24
CA SER A 152 -0.01 -10.96 -17.58
C SER A 152 -0.33 -9.46 -17.56
N TYR A 153 -0.80 -8.94 -16.43
CA TYR A 153 -1.11 -7.53 -16.21
C TYR A 153 -0.92 -7.15 -14.74
N GLU A 154 -0.79 -5.87 -14.47
CA GLU A 154 -0.66 -5.35 -13.12
C GLU A 154 -1.93 -5.58 -12.29
N GLY A 155 -1.76 -6.10 -11.06
CA GLY A 155 -2.86 -6.39 -10.15
C GLY A 155 -3.54 -7.75 -10.37
N GLU A 156 -3.12 -8.57 -11.34
CA GLU A 156 -3.70 -9.90 -11.60
C GLU A 156 -3.73 -10.77 -10.35
N ALA A 157 -2.65 -10.84 -9.61
CA ALA A 157 -2.55 -11.61 -8.37
C ALA A 157 -3.49 -11.08 -7.28
N ALA A 158 -3.59 -9.76 -7.15
CA ALA A 158 -4.49 -9.12 -6.18
C ALA A 158 -5.97 -9.37 -6.53
N CYS A 159 -6.34 -9.32 -7.82
CA CYS A 159 -7.69 -9.65 -8.28
C CYS A 159 -8.03 -11.14 -8.01
N ALA A 160 -7.10 -12.06 -8.27
CA ALA A 160 -7.31 -13.47 -7.98
C ALA A 160 -7.47 -13.73 -6.47
N LEU A 161 -6.67 -13.05 -5.64
CA LEU A 161 -6.76 -13.16 -4.19
C LEU A 161 -8.10 -12.58 -3.65
N GLU A 162 -8.57 -11.46 -4.18
CA GLU A 162 -9.87 -10.88 -3.85
C GLU A 162 -11.01 -11.82 -4.25
N ALA A 163 -10.98 -12.37 -5.47
CA ALA A 163 -11.98 -13.30 -5.94
C ALA A 163 -12.05 -14.57 -5.06
N LEU A 164 -10.88 -15.07 -4.62
CA LEU A 164 -10.81 -16.21 -3.70
C LEU A 164 -11.46 -15.88 -2.35
N ALA A 165 -11.19 -14.69 -1.81
CA ALA A 165 -11.75 -14.21 -0.53
C ALA A 165 -13.25 -13.91 -0.62
N ALA A 166 -13.77 -13.51 -1.78
CA ALA A 166 -15.16 -13.08 -1.97
C ALA A 166 -16.20 -14.16 -1.66
N SER A 167 -15.81 -15.45 -1.71
CA SER A 167 -16.68 -16.57 -1.32
C SER A 167 -16.83 -16.73 0.20
N CYS A 168 -16.09 -15.97 1.01
CA CYS A 168 -16.12 -16.00 2.46
C CYS A 168 -16.57 -14.65 3.03
N HIS A 169 -17.55 -14.68 3.94
CA HIS A 169 -18.01 -13.50 4.64
C HIS A 169 -18.06 -13.77 6.14
N GLY A 170 -17.50 -12.85 6.93
CA GLY A 170 -17.66 -12.85 8.39
C GLY A 170 -16.96 -14.03 9.10
N VAL A 171 -15.88 -14.54 8.54
CA VAL A 171 -15.10 -15.62 9.17
C VAL A 171 -14.31 -15.06 10.35
N THR A 172 -14.47 -15.68 11.52
CA THR A 172 -13.60 -15.41 12.67
C THR A 172 -12.25 -16.04 12.45
N HIS A 173 -11.18 -15.27 12.62
CA HIS A 173 -9.80 -15.73 12.44
C HIS A 173 -8.86 -15.16 13.51
N PRO A 174 -7.75 -15.84 13.82
CA PRO A 174 -6.79 -15.37 14.82
C PRO A 174 -5.73 -14.40 14.24
N VAL A 175 -5.83 -14.08 12.95
CA VAL A 175 -4.78 -13.33 12.23
C VAL A 175 -4.94 -11.83 12.47
N THR A 176 -3.85 -11.16 12.82
CA THR A 176 -3.80 -9.72 13.08
C THR A 176 -2.54 -9.09 12.45
N MET A 177 -2.59 -7.79 12.23
CA MET A 177 -1.43 -6.95 11.90
C MET A 177 -1.35 -5.81 12.92
N PRO A 178 -0.79 -6.07 14.14
CA PRO A 178 -0.69 -5.05 15.17
C PRO A 178 0.28 -3.94 14.76
N LEU A 179 0.21 -2.81 15.46
CA LEU A 179 1.12 -1.69 15.22
C LEU A 179 2.34 -1.79 16.14
N VAL A 180 3.51 -1.59 15.54
CA VAL A 180 4.80 -1.41 16.23
C VAL A 180 5.46 -0.18 15.62
N ASP A 181 5.70 0.86 16.40
CA ASP A 181 6.32 2.11 15.96
C ASP A 181 5.63 2.73 14.71
N ASN A 182 4.30 2.77 14.71
CA ASN A 182 3.46 3.23 13.59
C ASN A 182 3.59 2.40 12.31
N GLN A 183 4.15 1.22 12.37
CA GLN A 183 4.19 0.27 11.25
C GLN A 183 3.35 -0.97 11.55
N LEU A 184 2.76 -1.56 10.51
CA LEU A 184 2.08 -2.84 10.64
C LEU A 184 3.10 -3.96 10.85
N ASP A 185 2.92 -4.76 11.89
CA ASP A 185 3.80 -5.90 12.20
C ASP A 185 3.49 -7.10 11.29
N LEU A 186 4.22 -7.19 10.19
CA LEU A 186 4.11 -8.30 9.26
C LEU A 186 4.73 -9.61 9.79
N ALA A 187 5.62 -9.55 10.77
CA ALA A 187 6.17 -10.76 11.38
C ALA A 187 5.09 -11.52 12.14
N THR A 188 4.33 -10.81 12.99
CA THR A 188 3.16 -11.36 13.69
C THR A 188 2.12 -11.88 12.70
N PHE A 189 1.83 -11.10 11.63
CA PHE A 189 0.89 -11.54 10.58
C PHE A 189 1.31 -12.87 9.97
N TRP A 190 2.51 -12.97 9.41
CA TRP A 190 2.98 -14.18 8.73
C TRP A 190 3.03 -15.37 9.67
N GLN A 191 3.47 -15.18 10.92
CA GLN A 191 3.50 -16.26 11.92
C GLN A 191 2.11 -16.82 12.21
N GLN A 192 1.13 -15.95 12.47
CA GLN A 192 -0.24 -16.37 12.75
C GLN A 192 -0.89 -17.00 11.52
N TRP A 193 -0.74 -16.36 10.35
CA TRP A 193 -1.40 -16.74 9.11
C TRP A 193 -0.88 -18.10 8.56
N LEU A 194 0.43 -18.36 8.61
CA LEU A 194 1.03 -19.61 8.17
C LEU A 194 0.69 -20.78 9.10
N ASN A 195 0.55 -20.52 10.39
CA ASN A 195 0.22 -21.58 11.36
C ASN A 195 -1.30 -21.82 11.50
N TRP A 196 -2.13 -20.95 10.95
CA TRP A 196 -3.57 -21.11 10.98
C TRP A 196 -4.05 -22.06 9.87
N GLN A 197 -4.42 -23.28 10.25
CA GLN A 197 -4.92 -24.31 9.34
C GLN A 197 -6.38 -24.05 9.00
N ALA A 198 -6.63 -23.40 7.87
CA ALA A 198 -7.95 -23.06 7.37
C ALA A 198 -8.02 -23.17 5.84
N PRO A 199 -9.21 -23.31 5.25
CA PRO A 199 -9.39 -23.27 3.81
C PRO A 199 -8.79 -22.02 3.16
N VAL A 200 -8.28 -22.17 1.94
CA VAL A 200 -7.56 -21.08 1.23
C VAL A 200 -8.38 -19.81 1.09
N ASN A 201 -9.68 -19.92 0.86
CA ASN A 201 -10.59 -18.76 0.77
C ASN A 201 -10.76 -18.03 2.11
N GLN A 202 -10.80 -18.76 3.24
CA GLN A 202 -10.82 -18.15 4.56
C GLN A 202 -9.50 -17.47 4.89
N ARG A 203 -8.38 -18.04 4.49
CA ARG A 203 -7.05 -17.43 4.65
C ARG A 203 -6.90 -16.18 3.79
N ALA A 204 -7.45 -16.18 2.57
CA ALA A 204 -7.52 -14.99 1.73
C ALA A 204 -8.38 -13.89 2.36
N TRP A 205 -9.54 -14.23 2.91
CA TRP A 205 -10.38 -13.31 3.68
C TRP A 205 -9.63 -12.72 4.88
N ALA A 206 -9.02 -13.59 5.71
CA ALA A 206 -8.31 -13.18 6.91
C ALA A 206 -7.17 -12.19 6.62
N PHE A 207 -6.47 -12.33 5.49
CA PHE A 207 -5.48 -11.36 5.05
C PHE A 207 -6.09 -9.98 4.80
N HIS A 208 -7.17 -9.91 4.01
CA HIS A 208 -7.83 -8.63 3.73
C HIS A 208 -8.35 -7.96 5.00
N ASP A 209 -8.96 -8.76 5.89
CA ASP A 209 -9.52 -8.26 7.13
C ASP A 209 -8.44 -7.77 8.11
N ALA A 210 -7.38 -8.54 8.31
CA ALA A 210 -6.27 -8.16 9.19
C ALA A 210 -5.53 -6.91 8.68
N LEU A 211 -5.33 -6.80 7.35
CA LEU A 211 -4.73 -5.62 6.72
C LEU A 211 -5.59 -4.38 6.93
N ALA A 212 -6.91 -4.51 6.70
CA ALA A 212 -7.86 -3.42 6.93
C ALA A 212 -7.89 -3.00 8.40
N GLN A 213 -7.91 -3.95 9.33
CA GLN A 213 -7.91 -3.70 10.77
C GLN A 213 -6.64 -2.97 11.21
N GLY A 214 -5.46 -3.42 10.73
CA GLY A 214 -4.18 -2.80 11.06
C GLY A 214 -4.10 -1.35 10.57
N PHE A 215 -4.45 -1.10 9.31
CA PHE A 215 -4.50 0.28 8.79
C PHE A 215 -5.56 1.14 9.47
N ALA A 216 -6.73 0.58 9.77
CA ALA A 216 -7.77 1.30 10.49
C ALA A 216 -7.31 1.70 11.89
N ALA A 217 -6.59 0.83 12.60
CA ALA A 217 -6.00 1.15 13.90
C ALA A 217 -5.00 2.32 13.80
N LEU A 218 -4.09 2.28 12.82
CA LEU A 218 -3.12 3.35 12.57
C LEU A 218 -3.83 4.67 12.26
N MET A 219 -4.75 4.68 11.29
CA MET A 219 -5.48 5.89 10.91
C MET A 219 -6.27 6.48 12.08
N ARG A 220 -6.95 5.64 12.85
CA ARG A 220 -7.72 6.04 14.04
C ARG A 220 -6.82 6.70 15.09
N GLU A 221 -5.69 6.08 15.39
CA GLU A 221 -4.73 6.62 16.35
C GLU A 221 -4.22 7.99 15.90
N GLN A 222 -3.77 8.10 14.66
CA GLN A 222 -3.23 9.34 14.09
C GLN A 222 -4.28 10.45 14.00
N ALA A 223 -5.52 10.11 13.64
CA ALA A 223 -6.64 11.04 13.55
C ALA A 223 -7.05 11.56 14.94
N THR A 224 -7.20 10.65 15.91
CA THR A 224 -7.61 10.99 17.28
C THR A 224 -6.58 11.91 17.96
N MET A 225 -5.30 11.60 17.82
CA MET A 225 -4.20 12.43 18.38
C MET A 225 -4.21 13.87 17.85
N ARG A 226 -4.71 14.09 16.63
CA ARG A 226 -4.73 15.39 15.94
C ARG A 226 -6.10 16.06 15.91
N GLY A 227 -7.13 15.41 16.44
CA GLY A 227 -8.52 15.92 16.36
C GLY A 227 -9.09 15.95 14.94
N ILE A 228 -8.57 15.10 14.06
CA ILE A 228 -9.00 15.01 12.65
C ILE A 228 -10.14 13.98 12.54
N THR A 229 -11.20 14.35 11.83
CA THR A 229 -12.40 13.50 11.67
C THR A 229 -12.61 13.01 10.23
N THR A 230 -11.83 13.51 9.28
CA THR A 230 -11.95 13.14 7.87
C THR A 230 -10.77 12.27 7.43
N LEU A 231 -11.08 11.13 6.84
CA LEU A 231 -10.13 10.14 6.36
C LEU A 231 -10.25 10.00 4.83
N VAL A 232 -9.11 10.00 4.14
CA VAL A 232 -9.02 9.91 2.68
C VAL A 232 -8.36 8.60 2.29
N PHE A 233 -8.86 7.98 1.23
CA PHE A 233 -8.34 6.73 0.68
C PHE A 233 -8.03 6.90 -0.80
N SER A 234 -6.84 6.47 -1.25
CA SER A 234 -6.45 6.54 -2.65
C SER A 234 -5.34 5.53 -2.97
N GLY A 235 -4.91 5.47 -4.23
CA GLY A 235 -3.94 4.50 -4.73
C GLY A 235 -4.61 3.28 -5.36
N GLY A 236 -3.90 2.60 -6.26
CA GLY A 236 -4.45 1.52 -7.09
C GLY A 236 -5.05 0.35 -6.31
N VAL A 237 -4.52 0.05 -5.11
CA VAL A 237 -5.02 -1.05 -4.27
C VAL A 237 -6.41 -0.77 -3.69
N ILE A 238 -6.85 0.50 -3.62
CA ILE A 238 -8.21 0.86 -3.17
C ILE A 238 -9.31 0.40 -4.16
N HIS A 239 -8.95 -0.03 -5.36
CA HIS A 239 -9.88 -0.74 -6.24
C HIS A 239 -10.35 -2.08 -5.66
N ASN A 240 -9.60 -2.70 -4.73
CA ASN A 240 -10.01 -3.91 -4.04
C ASN A 240 -11.26 -3.63 -3.18
N ARG A 241 -12.39 -4.19 -3.60
CA ARG A 241 -13.70 -3.93 -2.99
C ARG A 241 -13.81 -4.49 -1.58
N LEU A 242 -13.20 -5.65 -1.33
CA LEU A 242 -13.22 -6.29 -0.03
C LEU A 242 -12.42 -5.46 0.97
N LEU A 243 -11.20 -5.06 0.63
CA LEU A 243 -10.37 -4.20 1.48
C LEU A 243 -11.07 -2.88 1.78
N ARG A 244 -11.63 -2.23 0.74
CA ARG A 244 -12.39 -0.98 0.88
C ARG A 244 -13.58 -1.14 1.83
N ALA A 245 -14.35 -2.24 1.69
CA ALA A 245 -15.50 -2.51 2.55
C ALA A 245 -15.09 -2.74 4.01
N ARG A 246 -13.97 -3.46 4.25
CA ARG A 246 -13.46 -3.71 5.59
C ARG A 246 -12.91 -2.43 6.24
N LEU A 247 -12.17 -1.60 5.50
CA LEU A 247 -11.73 -0.27 5.98
C LEU A 247 -12.92 0.61 6.37
N ALA A 248 -13.95 0.68 5.51
CA ALA A 248 -15.16 1.44 5.81
C ALA A 248 -15.91 0.91 7.05
N HIS A 249 -15.92 -0.41 7.25
CA HIS A 249 -16.51 -1.03 8.44
C HIS A 249 -15.78 -0.63 9.73
N TYR A 250 -14.43 -0.70 9.73
CA TYR A 250 -13.64 -0.40 10.93
C TYR A 250 -13.58 1.10 11.27
N LEU A 251 -13.84 1.97 10.29
CA LEU A 251 -13.74 3.44 10.41
C LEU A 251 -15.09 4.16 10.24
N ALA A 252 -16.20 3.45 10.47
CA ALA A 252 -17.54 3.96 10.24
C ALA A 252 -17.93 5.20 11.07
N ASP A 253 -17.17 5.50 12.11
CA ASP A 253 -17.33 6.68 12.98
C ASP A 253 -16.60 7.94 12.46
N PHE A 254 -15.88 7.83 11.33
CA PHE A 254 -15.22 8.94 10.65
C PHE A 254 -15.94 9.35 9.36
N THR A 255 -15.65 10.54 8.86
CA THR A 255 -16.01 10.92 7.49
C THR A 255 -15.02 10.30 6.51
N LEU A 256 -15.49 9.41 5.63
CA LEU A 256 -14.64 8.67 4.71
C LEU A 256 -14.76 9.19 3.29
N LEU A 257 -13.65 9.60 2.70
CA LEU A 257 -13.56 10.05 1.31
C LEU A 257 -12.83 9.00 0.47
N PHE A 258 -13.56 8.36 -0.43
CA PHE A 258 -13.03 7.41 -1.42
C PHE A 258 -13.16 8.01 -2.82
N PRO A 259 -12.27 7.68 -3.77
CA PRO A 259 -12.44 8.05 -5.16
C PRO A 259 -13.78 7.54 -5.71
N GLN A 260 -14.48 8.40 -6.46
CA GLN A 260 -15.82 8.13 -7.01
C GLN A 260 -15.82 8.15 -8.53
N SER A 261 -15.49 9.30 -9.13
CA SER A 261 -15.47 9.51 -10.57
C SER A 261 -14.07 9.41 -11.15
N LEU A 262 -13.06 9.81 -10.36
CA LEU A 262 -11.66 9.67 -10.74
C LEU A 262 -11.13 8.28 -10.42
N PRO A 263 -10.21 7.75 -11.26
CA PRO A 263 -9.51 6.51 -10.92
C PRO A 263 -8.75 6.65 -9.60
N ALA A 264 -8.83 5.66 -8.72
CA ALA A 264 -8.06 5.64 -7.48
C ALA A 264 -6.54 5.49 -7.72
N GLY A 265 -6.15 4.87 -8.83
CA GLY A 265 -4.74 4.73 -9.27
C GLY A 265 -4.21 5.96 -10.00
N ASP A 266 -3.11 5.77 -10.74
CA ASP A 266 -2.31 6.83 -11.38
C ASP A 266 -3.08 7.76 -12.33
N GLY A 267 -4.23 7.34 -12.84
CA GLY A 267 -5.08 8.18 -13.70
C GLY A 267 -5.57 9.47 -13.03
N GLY A 268 -5.58 9.54 -11.68
CA GLY A 268 -5.94 10.73 -10.92
C GLY A 268 -4.78 11.67 -10.59
N LEU A 269 -3.53 11.25 -10.76
CA LEU A 269 -2.34 11.97 -10.28
C LEU A 269 -2.20 13.37 -10.84
N SER A 270 -2.49 13.57 -12.12
CA SER A 270 -2.37 14.87 -12.78
C SER A 270 -3.27 15.95 -12.14
N LEU A 271 -4.48 15.56 -11.70
CA LEU A 271 -5.35 16.46 -10.95
C LEU A 271 -4.72 16.80 -9.58
N GLY A 272 -4.27 15.78 -8.85
CA GLY A 272 -3.63 15.98 -7.54
C GLY A 272 -2.40 16.88 -7.62
N GLN A 273 -1.54 16.66 -8.60
CA GLN A 273 -0.38 17.53 -8.87
C GLN A 273 -0.80 18.95 -9.17
N GLY A 274 -1.82 19.13 -10.02
CA GLY A 274 -2.32 20.44 -10.41
C GLY A 274 -2.91 21.24 -9.24
N VAL A 275 -3.73 20.61 -8.39
CA VAL A 275 -4.33 21.30 -7.23
C VAL A 275 -3.30 21.64 -6.15
N ILE A 276 -2.30 20.76 -5.92
CA ILE A 276 -1.20 21.06 -4.99
C ILE A 276 -0.37 22.23 -5.51
N ALA A 277 -0.02 22.22 -6.80
CA ALA A 277 0.74 23.32 -7.41
C ALA A 277 -0.02 24.64 -7.32
N ALA A 278 -1.32 24.64 -7.60
CA ALA A 278 -2.17 25.83 -7.49
C ALA A 278 -2.28 26.34 -6.05
N ALA A 279 -2.47 25.43 -5.07
CA ALA A 279 -2.57 25.79 -3.66
C ALA A 279 -1.28 26.43 -3.13
N ARG A 280 -0.13 25.89 -3.49
CA ARG A 280 1.20 26.44 -3.13
C ARG A 280 1.45 27.78 -3.82
N TRP A 281 1.04 27.93 -5.08
CA TRP A 281 1.13 29.19 -5.80
C TRP A 281 0.30 30.29 -5.12
N LEU A 282 -0.95 29.99 -4.77
CA LEU A 282 -1.84 30.95 -4.09
C LEU A 282 -1.33 31.34 -2.71
N ALA A 283 -0.59 30.47 -2.03
CA ALA A 283 0.04 30.77 -0.75
C ALA A 283 1.35 31.57 -0.86
N GLY A 284 1.85 31.84 -2.09
CA GLY A 284 3.12 32.52 -2.31
C GLY A 284 4.36 31.65 -2.02
N GLU A 285 4.20 30.32 -1.90
CA GLU A 285 5.29 29.39 -1.60
C GLU A 285 6.14 29.05 -2.84
N VAL A 286 5.73 29.52 -4.00
CA VAL A 286 6.43 29.32 -5.27
C VAL A 286 7.23 30.57 -5.60
N GLN A 287 8.55 30.48 -5.49
CA GLN A 287 9.43 31.53 -6.02
C GLN A 287 9.44 31.47 -7.55
N ASN A 288 9.19 32.58 -8.18
CA ASN A 288 9.49 32.76 -9.60
C ASN A 288 11.02 32.59 -9.76
N GLY A 289 11.43 31.44 -10.25
CA GLY A 289 12.83 31.16 -10.60
C GLY A 289 13.27 31.88 -11.86
#